data_0049c69aabe845580b982efe79e99246
#
_entry.id   0049c69aabe845580b982efe79e99246
#
_cell.length_a   1.000
_cell.length_b   1.000
_cell.length_c   1.000
_cell.angle_alpha   90.00
_cell.angle_beta   90.00
_cell.angle_gamma   90.00
#
_symmetry.space_group_name_H-M   'P 1'
#
loop_
_entity.id
_entity.type
_entity.pdbx_description
1 polymer ?
#
loop_
_entity_poly.entity_id
_entity_poly.type
_entity_poly.pdbx_seq_one_letter_code
_entity_poly.pdbx_strand_id
1 'polypeptide(L)'
;SALSYAQQEIKAEEATKHEGDSVKICTKIYGTRFLEGSNRQPTFLNGGAKYPDSPITFVIFGESRPAFKNKPEEFYMDKQVCVTGRIVMYKGKPEIILTSEAQITVQ
;
A
#
# COMPACT_ATOMS: atom_id res chain seq x y z
N SER A 1 23.44 8.84 20.72
CA SER A 1 23.28 8.84 19.28
C SER A 1 21.90 8.34 18.92
N ALA A 2 21.24 9.03 18.03
CA ALA A 2 19.97 8.59 17.53
C ALA A 2 20.20 7.28 16.75
N LEU A 3 19.60 6.21 17.23
CA LEU A 3 19.58 4.97 16.46
C LEU A 3 18.56 5.15 15.35
N SER A 4 19.04 5.28 14.14
CA SER A 4 18.19 5.29 12.95
C SER A 4 17.92 3.84 12.60
N TYR A 5 16.70 3.40 12.80
CA TYR A 5 16.28 2.08 12.34
C TYR A 5 15.81 2.23 10.91
N ALA A 6 16.65 1.78 9.97
CA ALA A 6 16.19 1.65 8.60
C ALA A 6 15.04 0.64 8.60
N GLN A 7 13.94 0.97 7.92
CA GLN A 7 12.86 0.01 7.77
C GLN A 7 13.35 -1.20 6.99
N GLN A 8 12.97 -2.37 7.46
CA GLN A 8 13.29 -3.60 6.77
C GLN A 8 12.60 -3.61 5.40
N GLU A 9 13.38 -3.77 4.35
CA GLU A 9 12.82 -3.94 3.02
C GLU A 9 12.52 -5.41 2.79
N ILE A 10 11.28 -5.71 2.42
CA ILE A 10 10.83 -7.07 2.13
C ILE A 10 10.17 -7.11 0.76
N LYS A 11 10.05 -8.30 0.21
CA LYS A 11 9.29 -8.51 -1.02
C LYS A 11 7.79 -8.57 -0.70
N ALA A 12 6.98 -8.19 -1.68
CA ALA A 12 5.52 -8.23 -1.51
C ALA A 12 5.05 -9.62 -1.07
N GLU A 13 5.65 -10.68 -1.64
CA GLU A 13 5.28 -12.06 -1.34
C GLU A 13 5.59 -12.48 0.09
N GLU A 14 6.44 -11.73 0.79
CA GLU A 14 6.81 -12.01 2.18
C GLU A 14 5.91 -11.32 3.20
N ALA A 15 4.95 -10.53 2.73
CA ALA A 15 4.17 -9.66 3.62
C ALA A 15 3.44 -10.41 4.73
N THR A 16 2.91 -11.61 4.45
CA THR A 16 2.19 -12.39 5.47
C THR A 16 3.06 -12.77 6.66
N LYS A 17 4.38 -12.83 6.47
CA LYS A 17 5.31 -13.18 7.54
C LYS A 17 5.65 -11.99 8.44
N HIS A 18 5.18 -10.80 8.08
CA HIS A 18 5.57 -9.57 8.74
C HIS A 18 4.38 -8.79 9.30
N GLU A 19 3.33 -9.50 9.69
CA GLU A 19 2.17 -8.86 10.33
C GLU A 19 2.61 -8.05 11.53
N GLY A 20 2.18 -6.78 11.58
CA GLY A 20 2.52 -5.87 12.67
C GLY A 20 3.84 -5.15 12.49
N ASP A 21 4.67 -5.57 11.55
CA ASP A 21 5.98 -4.95 11.32
C ASP A 21 5.85 -3.73 10.42
N SER A 22 6.66 -2.71 10.67
CA SER A 22 6.84 -1.58 9.77
C SER A 22 7.90 -1.93 8.76
N VAL A 23 7.54 -1.91 7.48
CA VAL A 23 8.40 -2.41 6.41
C VAL A 23 8.41 -1.45 5.23
N LYS A 24 9.35 -1.67 4.31
CA LYS A 24 9.35 -1.06 2.99
C LYS A 24 9.15 -2.16 1.97
N ILE A 25 8.17 -1.96 1.08
CA ILE A 25 7.90 -2.89 -0.03
C ILE A 25 7.96 -2.10 -1.32
N CYS A 26 8.83 -2.53 -2.24
CA CYS A 26 8.91 -1.96 -3.58
C CYS A 26 8.30 -2.97 -4.53
N THR A 27 7.30 -2.56 -5.31
CA THR A 27 6.58 -3.46 -6.18
C THR A 27 5.85 -2.66 -7.26
N LYS A 28 5.45 -3.35 -8.31
CA LYS A 28 4.58 -2.74 -9.32
C LYS A 28 3.12 -2.82 -8.89
N ILE A 29 2.36 -1.79 -9.21
CA ILE A 29 0.91 -1.78 -9.02
C ILE A 29 0.28 -2.35 -10.28
N TYR A 30 -0.39 -3.49 -10.15
CA TYR A 30 -0.97 -4.21 -11.28
C TYR A 30 -2.46 -3.92 -11.47
N GLY A 31 -3.11 -3.36 -10.46
CA GLY A 31 -4.51 -3.03 -10.54
C GLY A 31 -4.89 -2.04 -9.45
N THR A 32 -5.93 -1.27 -9.68
CA THR A 32 -6.45 -0.30 -8.72
C THR A 32 -7.95 -0.32 -8.73
N ARG A 33 -8.56 0.09 -7.62
CA ARG A 33 -10.01 0.23 -7.55
C ARG A 33 -10.38 1.24 -6.46
N PHE A 34 -11.23 2.20 -6.81
CA PHE A 34 -11.79 3.15 -5.84
C PHE A 34 -13.27 2.83 -5.64
N LEU A 35 -13.65 2.48 -4.40
CA LEU A 35 -15.02 2.15 -4.05
C LEU A 35 -15.70 3.38 -3.44
N GLU A 36 -16.06 4.32 -4.28
CA GLU A 36 -16.62 5.60 -3.85
C GLU A 36 -17.94 5.42 -3.08
N GLY A 37 -18.73 4.43 -3.45
CA GLY A 37 -20.02 4.18 -2.80
C GLY A 37 -19.96 3.30 -1.56
N SER A 38 -18.77 2.81 -1.19
CA SER A 38 -18.62 1.92 -0.04
C SER A 38 -18.34 2.70 1.23
N ASN A 39 -18.58 2.05 2.39
CA ASN A 39 -18.23 2.60 3.68
C ASN A 39 -16.73 2.93 3.71
N ARG A 40 -16.39 4.12 4.20
CA ARG A 40 -15.03 4.67 4.27
C ARG A 40 -14.36 4.85 2.91
N GLN A 41 -15.05 4.58 1.81
CA GLN A 41 -14.59 4.87 0.45
C GLN A 41 -13.13 4.47 0.18
N PRO A 42 -12.79 3.17 0.31
CA PRO A 42 -11.41 2.76 0.13
C PRO A 42 -10.96 2.81 -1.32
N THR A 43 -9.70 3.21 -1.50
CA THR A 43 -8.98 3.02 -2.76
C THR A 43 -7.99 1.90 -2.55
N PHE A 44 -8.00 0.91 -3.43
CA PHE A 44 -7.09 -0.23 -3.38
C PHE A 44 -6.04 -0.10 -4.46
N LEU A 45 -4.78 -0.31 -4.09
CA LEU A 45 -3.66 -0.42 -5.02
C LEU A 45 -3.09 -1.82 -4.84
N ASN A 46 -3.22 -2.66 -5.85
CA ASN A 46 -2.83 -4.07 -5.75
C ASN A 46 -1.40 -4.25 -6.23
N GLY A 47 -0.52 -4.62 -5.31
CA GLY A 47 0.90 -4.78 -5.59
C GLY A 47 1.29 -6.23 -5.81
N GLY A 48 2.24 -6.46 -6.72
CA GLY A 48 2.82 -7.76 -6.97
C GLY A 48 2.08 -8.62 -7.98
N ALA A 49 0.78 -8.44 -8.10
CA ALA A 49 -0.08 -9.12 -9.09
C ALA A 49 -1.46 -8.46 -9.05
N LYS A 50 -2.29 -8.80 -10.02
CA LYS A 50 -3.68 -8.34 -10.06
C LYS A 50 -4.51 -9.03 -8.97
N TYR A 51 -5.57 -8.34 -8.53
CA TYR A 51 -6.56 -8.94 -7.64
C TYR A 51 -7.22 -10.14 -8.33
N PRO A 52 -7.47 -11.27 -7.65
CA PRO A 52 -7.29 -11.49 -6.20
C PRO A 52 -5.92 -12.08 -5.81
N ASP A 53 -4.98 -12.17 -6.75
CA ASP A 53 -3.70 -12.83 -6.50
C ASP A 53 -2.64 -11.89 -5.96
N SER A 54 -2.97 -10.62 -5.73
CA SER A 54 -2.02 -9.63 -5.22
C SER A 54 -1.53 -10.02 -3.82
N PRO A 55 -0.21 -10.18 -3.65
CA PRO A 55 0.36 -10.54 -2.34
C PRO A 55 0.30 -9.43 -1.32
N ILE A 56 0.12 -8.18 -1.76
CA ILE A 56 -0.01 -7.01 -0.89
C ILE A 56 -1.01 -6.03 -1.50
N THR A 57 -1.81 -5.39 -0.66
CA THR A 57 -2.71 -4.33 -1.09
C THR A 57 -2.43 -3.08 -0.27
N PHE A 58 -2.28 -1.95 -0.93
CA PHE A 58 -2.15 -0.66 -0.26
C PHE A 58 -3.52 0.01 -0.27
N VAL A 59 -3.96 0.51 0.88
CA VAL A 59 -5.32 1.00 1.05
C VAL A 59 -5.29 2.47 1.45
N ILE A 60 -6.03 3.30 0.71
CA ILE A 60 -6.22 4.71 1.05
C ILE A 60 -7.70 4.90 1.31
N PHE A 61 -8.09 5.19 2.56
CA PHE A 61 -9.48 5.48 2.87
C PHE A 61 -9.86 6.87 2.40
N GLY A 62 -11.16 7.11 2.17
CA GLY A 62 -11.65 8.37 1.64
C GLY A 62 -11.19 9.59 2.42
N GLU A 63 -11.11 9.46 3.75
CA GLU A 63 -10.65 10.55 4.63
C GLU A 63 -9.20 10.96 4.39
N SER A 64 -8.38 10.05 3.83
CA SER A 64 -6.97 10.33 3.54
C SER A 64 -6.71 10.74 2.09
N ARG A 65 -7.70 10.64 1.20
CA ARG A 65 -7.51 11.01 -0.20
C ARG A 65 -7.05 12.46 -0.40
N PRO A 66 -7.52 13.44 0.39
CA PRO A 66 -7.03 14.82 0.23
C PRO A 66 -5.54 15.01 0.48
N ALA A 67 -4.88 14.05 1.15
CA ALA A 67 -3.44 14.11 1.36
C ALA A 67 -2.64 13.76 0.09
N PHE A 68 -3.32 13.30 -0.97
CA PHE A 68 -2.68 12.92 -2.23
C PHE A 68 -3.00 13.95 -3.31
N LYS A 69 -1.99 14.35 -4.06
CA LYS A 69 -2.13 15.39 -5.09
C LYS A 69 -3.00 14.94 -6.25
N ASN A 70 -2.95 13.66 -6.57
CA ASN A 70 -3.64 13.10 -7.73
C ASN A 70 -4.59 12.01 -7.25
N LYS A 71 -5.51 11.59 -8.11
CA LYS A 71 -6.36 10.44 -7.83
C LYS A 71 -5.48 9.19 -7.77
N PRO A 72 -5.34 8.55 -6.60
CA PRO A 72 -4.39 7.44 -6.46
C PRO A 72 -4.65 6.29 -7.42
N GLU A 73 -5.93 5.98 -7.66
CA GLU A 73 -6.31 4.87 -8.54
C GLU A 73 -5.87 5.10 -10.00
N GLU A 74 -5.70 6.35 -10.39
CA GLU A 74 -5.24 6.70 -11.73
C GLU A 74 -3.72 6.88 -11.75
N PHE A 75 -3.21 7.60 -10.76
CA PHE A 75 -1.81 8.00 -10.74
C PHE A 75 -0.85 6.82 -10.56
N TYR A 76 -1.20 5.87 -9.69
CA TYR A 76 -0.27 4.77 -9.36
C TYR A 76 -0.46 3.53 -10.23
N MET A 77 -1.49 3.50 -11.08
CA MET A 77 -1.72 2.34 -11.95
C MET A 77 -0.50 2.07 -12.84
N ASP A 78 -0.07 0.82 -12.87
CA ASP A 78 1.06 0.32 -13.68
C ASP A 78 2.43 0.89 -13.29
N LYS A 79 2.52 1.62 -12.18
CA LYS A 79 3.80 2.18 -11.77
C LYS A 79 4.55 1.27 -10.80
N GLN A 80 5.88 1.36 -10.87
CA GLN A 80 6.75 0.79 -9.85
C GLN A 80 6.80 1.77 -8.69
N VAL A 81 6.48 1.29 -7.50
CA VAL A 81 6.43 2.13 -6.30
C VAL A 81 7.20 1.48 -5.16
N CYS A 82 7.61 2.31 -4.20
CA CYS A 82 8.08 1.84 -2.91
C CYS A 82 7.14 2.39 -1.84
N VAL A 83 6.63 1.52 -0.98
CA VAL A 83 5.67 1.86 0.06
C VAL A 83 6.25 1.52 1.42
N THR A 84 6.11 2.44 2.38
CA THR A 84 6.49 2.20 3.76
C THR A 84 5.25 2.23 4.65
N GLY A 85 5.22 1.34 5.63
CA GLY A 85 4.13 1.31 6.60
C GLY A 85 4.07 -0.01 7.33
N ARG A 86 3.10 -0.08 8.24
CA ARG A 86 2.86 -1.27 9.05
C ARG A 86 1.94 -2.23 8.31
N ILE A 87 2.32 -3.50 8.32
CA ILE A 87 1.47 -4.54 7.73
C ILE A 87 0.37 -4.88 8.72
N VAL A 88 -0.87 -4.79 8.26
CA VAL A 88 -2.05 -5.25 8.97
C VAL A 88 -2.74 -6.32 8.14
N MET A 89 -3.42 -7.25 8.81
CA MET A 89 -4.14 -8.30 8.10
C MET A 89 -5.63 -7.94 8.02
N TYR A 90 -6.19 -8.07 6.85
CA TYR A 90 -7.63 -7.92 6.65
C TYR A 90 -8.16 -9.14 5.94
N LYS A 91 -9.03 -9.90 6.62
CA LYS A 91 -9.62 -11.15 6.10
C LYS A 91 -8.53 -12.09 5.56
N GLY A 92 -7.45 -12.22 6.32
CA GLY A 92 -6.35 -13.12 6.00
C GLY A 92 -5.39 -12.61 4.93
N LYS A 93 -5.54 -11.38 4.48
CA LYS A 93 -4.67 -10.79 3.45
C LYS A 93 -3.90 -9.59 3.99
N PRO A 94 -2.61 -9.45 3.64
CA PRO A 94 -1.83 -8.33 4.15
C PRO A 94 -2.15 -7.04 3.42
N GLU A 95 -2.20 -5.96 4.21
CA GLU A 95 -2.42 -4.61 3.70
C GLU A 95 -1.47 -3.64 4.40
N ILE A 96 -1.18 -2.54 3.72
CA ILE A 96 -0.59 -1.35 4.33
C ILE A 96 -1.55 -0.20 4.10
N ILE A 97 -1.98 0.46 5.18
CA ILE A 97 -2.88 1.60 5.08
C ILE A 97 -2.05 2.86 4.90
N LEU A 98 -2.36 3.62 3.86
CA LEU A 98 -1.65 4.85 3.53
C LEU A 98 -2.49 6.04 3.97
N THR A 99 -1.90 6.89 4.83
CA THR A 99 -2.54 8.13 5.29
C THR A 99 -1.81 9.36 4.77
N SER A 100 -0.65 9.18 4.16
CA SER A 100 0.20 10.26 3.70
C SER A 100 0.86 9.89 2.39
N GLU A 101 0.95 10.85 1.48
CA GLU A 101 1.65 10.66 0.21
C GLU A 101 3.13 10.32 0.40
N ALA A 102 3.71 10.75 1.53
CA ALA A 102 5.11 10.45 1.84
C ALA A 102 5.39 8.95 2.00
N GLN A 103 4.35 8.14 2.26
CA GLN A 103 4.52 6.69 2.42
C GLN A 103 4.72 5.95 1.09
N ILE A 104 4.43 6.59 -0.03
CA ILE A 104 4.51 5.95 -1.34
C ILE A 104 5.29 6.83 -2.31
N THR A 105 6.32 6.26 -2.92
CA THR A 105 7.13 6.96 -3.91
C THR A 105 7.16 6.17 -5.21
N VAL A 106 7.08 6.88 -6.32
CA VAL A 106 7.23 6.26 -7.65
C VAL A 106 8.71 6.13 -7.93
N GLN A 107 9.13 4.97 -8.39
CA GLN A 107 10.52 4.73 -8.79
C GLN A 107 10.80 5.20 -10.20
#